data_00710b437bca5f770ac330f59c355be3
#
_entry.id   00710b437bca5f770ac330f59c355be3
#
_cell.length_a   1.000
_cell.length_b   1.000
_cell.length_c   1.000
_cell.angle_alpha   90.00
_cell.angle_beta   90.00
_cell.angle_gamma   90.00
#
_symmetry.space_group_name_H-M   'P 1'
#
loop_
_entity.id
_entity.type
_entity.pdbx_description
1 polymer ?
#
loop_
_entity_poly.entity_id
_entity_poly.type
_entity_poly.pdbx_seq_one_letter_code
_entity_poly.pdbx_strand_id
1 'polypeptide(L)'
;MADTLIWITGATEGIGLELARQTPFADARIINVSRRQHPDYESVVVDLTDPSTWDDLRRHVEAELSGFRGRRALFVQNAYWSGAHGMLDQVDPTAYRNSLFANVAAPLALGEVFVRACGPGYESGLVMMSSGAAVSCLEGLSTYGAGKIAIEHWAQMVDKECASMPGKPWFVAVRAGGVLTAPVRHLVETLDPKMPNAAHIRANAMRRFSPARAAAEVWKALPPPPGVSLITLAPGPDDPALQFEGDRMLDRHVPGWQLVYR
;
A
#
# COMPACT_ATOMS: atom_id res chain seq x y z
N MET A 1 -5.80 -27.17 -5.91
CA MET A 1 -4.82 -26.14 -5.49
C MET A 1 -5.34 -24.80 -5.96
N ALA A 2 -5.15 -23.74 -5.20
CA ALA A 2 -5.57 -22.42 -5.62
C ALA A 2 -4.82 -21.99 -6.88
N ASP A 3 -5.50 -21.38 -7.81
CA ASP A 3 -4.92 -20.90 -9.08
C ASP A 3 -4.29 -19.50 -8.94
N THR A 4 -4.67 -18.78 -7.90
CA THR A 4 -4.14 -17.47 -7.53
C THR A 4 -3.81 -17.41 -6.04
N LEU A 5 -2.61 -16.97 -5.68
CA LEU A 5 -2.19 -16.66 -4.31
C LEU A 5 -2.10 -15.15 -4.14
N ILE A 6 -2.66 -14.60 -3.05
CA ILE A 6 -2.61 -13.18 -2.77
C ILE A 6 -2.27 -12.94 -1.29
N TRP A 7 -1.08 -12.43 -1.02
CA TRP A 7 -0.72 -11.92 0.30
C TRP A 7 -1.13 -10.45 0.41
N ILE A 8 -1.82 -10.10 1.50
CA ILE A 8 -2.24 -8.72 1.76
C ILE A 8 -1.79 -8.33 3.16
N THR A 9 -0.89 -7.35 3.28
CA THR A 9 -0.58 -6.82 4.61
C THR A 9 -1.75 -5.99 5.12
N GLY A 10 -2.23 -6.32 6.36
CA GLY A 10 -3.35 -5.63 6.99
C GLY A 10 -4.72 -5.92 6.35
N ALA A 11 -5.00 -7.19 6.00
CA ALA A 11 -6.30 -7.61 5.47
C ALA A 11 -7.43 -7.67 6.53
N THR A 12 -7.16 -7.30 7.79
CA THR A 12 -8.16 -7.39 8.87
C THR A 12 -9.12 -6.20 8.93
N GLU A 13 -8.81 -5.09 8.27
CA GLU A 13 -9.67 -3.88 8.27
C GLU A 13 -9.34 -2.95 7.09
N GLY A 14 -10.19 -1.94 6.86
CA GLY A 14 -9.95 -0.87 5.91
C GLY A 14 -9.80 -1.33 4.47
N ILE A 15 -8.86 -0.71 3.74
CA ILE A 15 -8.62 -1.04 2.32
C ILE A 15 -8.17 -2.49 2.16
N GLY A 16 -7.30 -3.00 3.04
CA GLY A 16 -6.80 -4.37 2.96
C GLY A 16 -7.89 -5.42 3.06
N LEU A 17 -8.86 -5.24 3.97
CA LEU A 17 -10.02 -6.12 4.07
C LEU A 17 -10.88 -6.08 2.80
N GLU A 18 -11.11 -4.89 2.27
CA GLU A 18 -11.92 -4.75 1.06
C GLU A 18 -11.20 -5.28 -0.19
N LEU A 19 -9.87 -5.17 -0.27
CA LEU A 19 -9.08 -5.83 -1.31
C LEU A 19 -9.22 -7.36 -1.23
N ALA A 20 -9.20 -7.92 -0.03
CA ALA A 20 -9.41 -9.35 0.17
C ALA A 20 -10.83 -9.80 -0.27
N ARG A 21 -11.86 -9.04 0.11
CA ARG A 21 -13.27 -9.36 -0.19
C ARG A 21 -13.64 -9.20 -1.66
N GLN A 22 -13.03 -8.23 -2.33
CA GLN A 22 -13.38 -7.83 -3.70
C GLN A 22 -12.39 -8.31 -4.74
N THR A 23 -11.54 -9.29 -4.39
CA THR A 23 -10.63 -9.86 -5.38
C THR A 23 -11.39 -10.31 -6.64
N PRO A 24 -10.91 -9.96 -7.85
CA PRO A 24 -11.58 -10.37 -9.09
C PRO A 24 -11.29 -11.83 -9.47
N PHE A 25 -10.51 -12.54 -8.68
CA PHE A 25 -10.09 -13.92 -8.96
C PHE A 25 -10.89 -14.89 -8.08
N ALA A 26 -11.83 -15.62 -8.70
CA ALA A 26 -12.76 -16.50 -7.98
C ALA A 26 -12.04 -17.62 -7.18
N ASP A 27 -10.88 -18.08 -7.66
CA ASP A 27 -10.11 -19.16 -7.03
C ASP A 27 -8.93 -18.65 -6.20
N ALA A 28 -8.97 -17.37 -5.77
CA ALA A 28 -7.89 -16.80 -5.01
C ALA A 28 -7.86 -17.34 -3.57
N ARG A 29 -6.69 -17.81 -3.15
CA ARG A 29 -6.35 -18.04 -1.74
C ARG A 29 -5.73 -16.75 -1.19
N ILE A 30 -6.45 -16.13 -0.27
CA ILE A 30 -6.03 -14.90 0.39
C ILE A 30 -5.23 -15.25 1.64
N ILE A 31 -4.08 -14.65 1.80
CA ILE A 31 -3.23 -14.77 2.97
C ILE A 31 -3.11 -13.39 3.63
N ASN A 32 -3.71 -13.25 4.80
CA ASN A 32 -3.58 -12.06 5.62
C ASN A 32 -2.20 -12.01 6.27
N VAL A 33 -1.48 -10.93 6.11
CA VAL A 33 -0.20 -10.68 6.78
C VAL A 33 -0.39 -9.55 7.78
N SER A 34 -0.54 -9.86 9.05
CA SER A 34 -0.78 -8.85 10.09
C SER A 34 -0.54 -9.41 11.50
N ARG A 35 -0.57 -8.55 12.50
CA ARG A 35 -0.48 -8.95 13.91
C ARG A 35 -1.69 -9.76 14.40
N ARG A 36 -2.83 -9.63 13.73
CA ARG A 36 -4.09 -10.29 14.07
C ARG A 36 -4.42 -11.36 13.04
N GLN A 37 -4.85 -12.52 13.51
CA GLN A 37 -5.42 -13.53 12.63
C GLN A 37 -6.75 -13.03 12.05
N HIS A 38 -7.08 -13.45 10.85
CA HIS A 38 -8.36 -13.19 10.22
C HIS A 38 -9.27 -14.42 10.39
N PRO A 39 -10.57 -14.26 10.69
CA PRO A 39 -11.46 -15.42 10.87
C PRO A 39 -11.68 -16.23 9.60
N ASP A 40 -11.66 -15.57 8.42
CA ASP A 40 -12.03 -16.20 7.15
C ASP A 40 -10.81 -16.44 6.21
N TYR A 41 -9.65 -15.87 6.52
CA TYR A 41 -8.45 -16.00 5.69
C TYR A 41 -7.30 -16.60 6.48
N GLU A 42 -6.49 -17.40 5.80
CA GLU A 42 -5.21 -17.82 6.35
C GLU A 42 -4.38 -16.61 6.78
N SER A 43 -3.61 -16.75 7.85
CA SER A 43 -2.87 -15.62 8.41
C SER A 43 -1.42 -16.00 8.74
N VAL A 44 -0.49 -15.18 8.26
CA VAL A 44 0.89 -15.14 8.73
C VAL A 44 1.01 -13.98 9.71
N VAL A 45 1.36 -14.29 10.96
CA VAL A 45 1.44 -13.29 12.03
C VAL A 45 2.76 -12.53 11.91
N VAL A 46 2.67 -11.24 11.57
CA VAL A 46 3.84 -10.35 11.40
C VAL A 46 3.55 -9.00 12.07
N ASP A 47 4.47 -8.55 12.90
CA ASP A 47 4.50 -7.16 13.37
C ASP A 47 5.48 -6.34 12.55
N LEU A 48 4.96 -5.34 11.81
CA LEU A 48 5.79 -4.49 10.98
C LEU A 48 6.78 -3.63 11.77
N THR A 49 6.56 -3.45 13.08
CA THR A 49 7.48 -2.73 13.98
C THR A 49 8.59 -3.62 14.53
N ASP A 50 8.49 -4.95 14.36
CA ASP A 50 9.44 -5.92 14.87
C ASP A 50 10.06 -6.76 13.72
N PRO A 51 11.29 -6.41 13.30
CA PRO A 51 11.97 -7.15 12.23
C PRO A 51 12.17 -8.65 12.51
N SER A 52 12.17 -9.10 13.76
CA SER A 52 12.33 -10.51 14.10
C SER A 52 11.17 -11.39 13.61
N THR A 53 9.99 -10.78 13.39
CA THR A 53 8.80 -11.48 12.88
C THR A 53 8.74 -11.58 11.35
N TRP A 54 9.61 -10.85 10.63
CA TRP A 54 9.54 -10.81 9.16
C TRP A 54 10.01 -12.11 8.49
N ASP A 55 10.87 -12.86 9.16
CA ASP A 55 11.32 -14.17 8.70
C ASP A 55 10.19 -15.21 8.63
N ASP A 56 9.14 -15.06 9.41
CA ASP A 56 7.96 -15.94 9.31
C ASP A 56 7.28 -15.79 7.96
N LEU A 57 7.13 -14.54 7.47
CA LEU A 57 6.61 -14.31 6.13
C LEU A 57 7.57 -14.84 5.05
N ARG A 58 8.88 -14.62 5.21
CA ARG A 58 9.86 -15.13 4.26
C ARG A 58 9.72 -16.64 4.09
N ARG A 59 9.74 -17.40 5.18
CA ARG A 59 9.57 -18.87 5.14
C ARG A 59 8.26 -19.29 4.49
N HIS A 60 7.17 -18.58 4.80
CA HIS A 60 5.86 -18.87 4.24
C HIS A 60 5.84 -18.64 2.72
N VAL A 61 6.30 -17.47 2.26
CA VAL A 61 6.31 -17.13 0.82
C VAL A 61 7.21 -18.06 0.03
N GLU A 62 8.41 -18.38 0.54
CA GLU A 62 9.34 -19.33 -0.09
C GLU A 62 8.70 -20.73 -0.20
N ALA A 63 8.06 -21.23 0.84
CA ALA A 63 7.41 -22.52 0.84
C ALA A 63 6.24 -22.58 -0.18
N GLU A 64 5.39 -21.57 -0.21
CA GLU A 64 4.25 -21.50 -1.13
C GLU A 64 4.69 -21.40 -2.60
N LEU A 65 5.70 -20.59 -2.90
CA LEU A 65 6.13 -20.35 -4.28
C LEU A 65 7.09 -21.42 -4.83
N SER A 66 7.80 -22.14 -3.99
CA SER A 66 8.73 -23.19 -4.43
C SER A 66 8.07 -24.31 -5.25
N GLY A 67 6.83 -24.62 -5.00
CA GLY A 67 6.05 -25.65 -5.69
C GLY A 67 4.82 -25.12 -6.45
N PHE A 68 4.66 -23.82 -6.55
CA PHE A 68 3.46 -23.21 -7.11
C PHE A 68 3.28 -23.56 -8.58
N ARG A 69 2.05 -23.98 -8.96
CA ARG A 69 1.66 -24.37 -10.33
C ARG A 69 0.39 -23.64 -10.77
N GLY A 70 -0.08 -22.64 -9.98
CA GLY A 70 -1.19 -21.77 -10.37
C GLY A 70 -0.78 -20.75 -11.41
N ARG A 71 -1.72 -19.88 -11.76
CA ARG A 71 -1.53 -18.86 -12.79
C ARG A 71 -0.94 -17.58 -12.25
N ARG A 72 -1.15 -17.26 -10.94
CA ARG A 72 -0.84 -15.92 -10.43
C ARG A 72 -0.42 -15.92 -8.96
N ALA A 73 0.57 -15.10 -8.64
CA ALA A 73 0.98 -14.78 -7.28
C ALA A 73 1.08 -13.26 -7.11
N LEU A 74 0.32 -12.69 -6.17
CA LEU A 74 0.31 -11.26 -5.91
C LEU A 74 0.67 -10.96 -4.46
N PHE A 75 1.41 -9.90 -4.24
CA PHE A 75 1.66 -9.36 -2.92
C PHE A 75 1.23 -7.90 -2.84
N VAL A 76 0.32 -7.59 -1.91
CA VAL A 76 -0.21 -6.24 -1.71
C VAL A 76 0.27 -5.70 -0.38
N GLN A 77 1.24 -4.80 -0.45
CA GLN A 77 1.75 -4.04 0.69
C GLN A 77 0.81 -2.87 0.99
N ASN A 78 -0.17 -3.13 1.86
CA ASN A 78 -1.22 -2.17 2.20
C ASN A 78 -1.08 -1.62 3.62
N ALA A 79 -0.60 -2.42 4.58
CA ALA A 79 -0.58 -2.03 5.99
C ALA A 79 0.22 -0.75 6.25
N TYR A 80 -0.25 0.00 7.23
CA TYR A 80 0.35 1.24 7.70
C TYR A 80 0.18 1.35 9.21
N TRP A 81 1.22 1.81 9.90
CA TRP A 81 1.20 2.09 11.34
C TRP A 81 1.07 3.59 11.61
N SER A 82 0.01 3.98 12.32
CA SER A 82 -0.40 5.38 12.48
C SER A 82 0.04 6.02 13.81
N GLY A 83 0.94 5.39 14.57
CA GLY A 83 1.25 5.79 15.94
C GLY A 83 2.20 7.00 16.11
N ALA A 84 2.69 7.61 15.02
CA ALA A 84 3.67 8.71 15.10
C ALA A 84 3.22 9.93 14.28
N HIS A 85 2.07 10.47 14.64
CA HIS A 85 1.59 11.73 14.09
C HIS A 85 1.83 12.86 15.08
N GLY A 86 2.35 13.99 14.64
CA GLY A 86 2.65 15.16 15.46
C GLY A 86 3.90 15.89 14.99
N MET A 87 4.14 17.06 15.55
CA MET A 87 5.35 17.84 15.30
C MET A 87 6.58 17.06 15.80
N LEU A 88 7.68 17.16 15.08
CA LEU A 88 8.87 16.33 15.28
C LEU A 88 9.41 16.34 16.71
N ASP A 89 9.35 17.49 17.37
CA ASP A 89 9.79 17.71 18.76
C ASP A 89 8.79 17.22 19.82
N GLN A 90 7.58 16.81 19.41
CA GLN A 90 6.49 16.41 20.30
C GLN A 90 6.14 14.91 20.19
N VAL A 91 6.55 14.26 19.11
CA VAL A 91 6.28 12.82 18.91
C VAL A 91 7.16 11.99 19.85
N ASP A 92 6.57 10.99 20.50
CA ASP A 92 7.32 10.02 21.30
C ASP A 92 8.42 9.36 20.47
N PRO A 93 9.70 9.35 20.94
CA PRO A 93 10.82 8.83 20.17
C PRO A 93 10.71 7.34 19.84
N THR A 94 10.03 6.55 20.68
CA THR A 94 9.81 5.12 20.41
C THR A 94 8.75 4.95 19.33
N ALA A 95 7.66 5.70 19.42
CA ALA A 95 6.63 5.72 18.38
C ALA A 95 7.20 6.18 17.02
N TYR A 96 8.10 7.17 17.02
CA TYR A 96 8.78 7.63 15.83
C TYR A 96 9.61 6.51 15.18
N ARG A 97 10.44 5.80 15.96
CA ARG A 97 11.25 4.66 15.48
C ARG A 97 10.37 3.53 14.95
N ASN A 98 9.32 3.16 15.68
CA ASN A 98 8.38 2.12 15.26
C ASN A 98 7.70 2.48 13.92
N SER A 99 7.39 3.76 13.72
CA SER A 99 6.86 4.24 12.45
C SER A 99 7.85 4.07 11.30
N LEU A 100 9.14 4.29 11.52
CA LEU A 100 10.17 4.05 10.49
C LEU A 100 10.28 2.56 10.15
N PHE A 101 10.26 1.67 11.15
CA PHE A 101 10.25 0.24 10.89
C PHE A 101 9.01 -0.17 10.09
N ALA A 102 7.82 0.18 10.56
CA ALA A 102 6.58 -0.28 9.97
C ALA A 102 6.27 0.34 8.60
N ASN A 103 6.62 1.62 8.38
CA ASN A 103 6.18 2.38 7.21
C ASN A 103 7.28 2.56 6.16
N VAL A 104 8.53 2.30 6.51
CA VAL A 104 9.68 2.41 5.58
C VAL A 104 10.35 1.05 5.43
N ALA A 105 10.92 0.50 6.49
CA ALA A 105 11.75 -0.69 6.41
C ALA A 105 10.94 -1.96 6.05
N ALA A 106 9.84 -2.20 6.75
CA ALA A 106 9.03 -3.41 6.53
C ALA A 106 8.47 -3.50 5.10
N PRO A 107 7.85 -2.48 4.50
CA PRO A 107 7.36 -2.58 3.12
C PRO A 107 8.44 -2.97 2.12
N LEU A 108 9.64 -2.42 2.25
CA LEU A 108 10.75 -2.70 1.35
C LEU A 108 11.31 -4.11 1.58
N ALA A 109 11.55 -4.49 2.85
CA ALA A 109 12.08 -5.81 3.20
C ALA A 109 11.11 -6.94 2.82
N LEU A 110 9.82 -6.78 3.12
CA LEU A 110 8.81 -7.79 2.77
C LEU A 110 8.54 -7.82 1.26
N GLY A 111 8.66 -6.70 0.57
CA GLY A 111 8.65 -6.64 -0.88
C GLY A 111 9.82 -7.41 -1.49
N GLU A 112 11.02 -7.23 -0.97
CA GLU A 112 12.23 -7.96 -1.38
C GLU A 112 12.09 -9.47 -1.20
N VAL A 113 11.53 -9.92 -0.07
CA VAL A 113 11.22 -11.34 0.18
C VAL A 113 10.37 -11.92 -0.94
N PHE A 114 9.29 -11.24 -1.32
CA PHE A 114 8.42 -11.71 -2.39
C PHE A 114 9.13 -11.74 -3.74
N VAL A 115 9.86 -10.68 -4.09
CA VAL A 115 10.62 -10.60 -5.34
C VAL A 115 11.64 -11.74 -5.47
N ARG A 116 12.36 -12.05 -4.40
CA ARG A 116 13.34 -13.17 -4.41
C ARG A 116 12.67 -14.52 -4.63
N ALA A 117 11.54 -14.75 -3.99
CA ALA A 117 10.84 -16.03 -4.07
C ALA A 117 10.12 -16.24 -5.42
N CYS A 118 9.80 -15.16 -6.15
CA CYS A 118 9.16 -15.28 -7.47
C CYS A 118 10.08 -15.93 -8.51
N GLY A 119 9.47 -16.79 -9.33
CA GLY A 119 10.13 -17.51 -10.41
C GLY A 119 9.26 -17.63 -11.68
N PRO A 120 9.76 -18.24 -12.73
CA PRO A 120 9.04 -18.43 -13.99
C PRO A 120 7.88 -19.42 -13.85
N GLY A 121 6.92 -19.34 -14.75
CA GLY A 121 5.80 -20.29 -14.87
C GLY A 121 4.46 -19.76 -14.42
N TYR A 122 4.40 -18.60 -13.79
CA TYR A 122 3.18 -17.91 -13.38
C TYR A 122 3.37 -16.38 -13.46
N GLU A 123 2.26 -15.66 -13.56
CA GLU A 123 2.29 -14.20 -13.43
C GLU A 123 2.53 -13.82 -11.96
N SER A 124 3.42 -12.87 -11.71
CA SER A 124 3.61 -12.34 -10.36
C SER A 124 3.56 -10.82 -10.35
N GLY A 125 3.06 -10.24 -9.26
CA GLY A 125 2.89 -8.79 -9.13
C GLY A 125 3.04 -8.32 -7.68
N LEU A 126 3.72 -7.18 -7.52
CA LEU A 126 3.87 -6.48 -6.24
C LEU A 126 3.20 -5.12 -6.28
N VAL A 127 2.17 -4.97 -5.47
CA VAL A 127 1.40 -3.73 -5.31
C VAL A 127 1.81 -3.04 -4.00
N MET A 128 2.24 -1.79 -4.09
CA MET A 128 2.68 -0.99 -2.95
C MET A 128 1.70 0.18 -2.74
N MET A 129 0.90 0.13 -1.68
CA MET A 129 -0.07 1.20 -1.40
C MET A 129 0.63 2.48 -0.93
N SER A 130 0.63 3.47 -1.80
CA SER A 130 1.16 4.81 -1.56
C SER A 130 0.07 5.83 -1.23
N SER A 131 0.45 7.10 -1.19
CA SER A 131 -0.41 8.23 -0.83
C SER A 131 0.07 9.52 -1.49
N GLY A 132 -0.80 10.51 -1.63
CA GLY A 132 -0.43 11.88 -1.97
C GLY A 132 0.62 12.49 -1.03
N ALA A 133 0.76 11.97 0.20
CA ALA A 133 1.81 12.38 1.14
C ALA A 133 3.24 12.08 0.65
N ALA A 134 3.41 11.26 -0.38
CA ALA A 134 4.70 11.05 -1.04
C ALA A 134 5.20 12.33 -1.75
N VAL A 135 4.31 13.23 -2.14
CA VAL A 135 4.64 14.44 -2.91
C VAL A 135 4.18 15.73 -2.24
N SER A 136 3.42 15.64 -1.15
CA SER A 136 2.98 16.80 -0.36
C SER A 136 3.64 16.80 1.00
N CYS A 137 4.23 17.96 1.37
CA CYS A 137 4.84 18.15 2.68
C CYS A 137 3.75 18.58 3.67
N LEU A 138 3.29 17.63 4.49
CA LEU A 138 2.30 17.88 5.53
C LEU A 138 2.98 17.81 6.90
N GLU A 139 2.95 18.92 7.66
CA GLU A 139 3.49 18.97 9.01
C GLU A 139 2.82 17.91 9.90
N GLY A 140 3.61 17.29 10.76
CA GLY A 140 3.15 16.22 11.64
C GLY A 140 3.04 14.84 11.00
N LEU A 141 3.38 14.69 9.72
CA LEU A 141 3.33 13.41 8.98
C LEU A 141 4.70 13.01 8.38
N SER A 142 5.80 13.42 9.01
CA SER A 142 7.15 13.25 8.46
C SER A 142 7.52 11.80 8.15
N THR A 143 7.28 10.86 9.08
CA THR A 143 7.56 9.42 8.86
C THR A 143 6.62 8.80 7.84
N TYR A 144 5.37 9.27 7.78
CA TYR A 144 4.39 8.81 6.80
C TYR A 144 4.79 9.22 5.38
N GLY A 145 5.07 10.51 5.17
CA GLY A 145 5.53 11.02 3.87
C GLY A 145 6.82 10.35 3.42
N ALA A 146 7.81 10.23 4.33
CA ALA A 146 9.06 9.54 4.05
C ALA A 146 8.85 8.07 3.64
N GLY A 147 7.96 7.35 4.32
CA GLY A 147 7.63 5.97 3.94
C GLY A 147 6.97 5.87 2.57
N LYS A 148 6.05 6.79 2.27
CA LYS A 148 5.34 6.73 0.98
C LYS A 148 6.21 7.08 -0.21
N ILE A 149 7.11 8.06 -0.10
CA ILE A 149 8.07 8.34 -1.18
C ILE A 149 9.11 7.22 -1.31
N ALA A 150 9.57 6.63 -0.20
CA ALA A 150 10.47 5.49 -0.24
C ALA A 150 9.88 4.30 -1.02
N ILE A 151 8.62 3.96 -0.75
CA ILE A 151 7.88 2.91 -1.45
C ILE A 151 7.81 3.19 -2.97
N GLU A 152 7.44 4.40 -3.36
CA GLU A 152 7.32 4.76 -4.77
C GLU A 152 8.66 4.70 -5.50
N HIS A 153 9.70 5.25 -4.90
CA HIS A 153 11.02 5.25 -5.50
C HIS A 153 11.60 3.85 -5.59
N TRP A 154 11.45 3.05 -4.52
CA TRP A 154 11.89 1.66 -4.49
C TRP A 154 11.19 0.81 -5.56
N ALA A 155 9.87 0.94 -5.70
CA ALA A 155 9.13 0.21 -6.73
C ALA A 155 9.65 0.52 -8.14
N GLN A 156 9.95 1.77 -8.44
CA GLN A 156 10.52 2.18 -9.73
C GLN A 156 11.94 1.62 -9.98
N MET A 157 12.77 1.59 -8.93
CA MET A 157 14.12 1.05 -9.03
C MET A 157 14.10 -0.46 -9.29
N VAL A 158 13.31 -1.19 -8.50
CA VAL A 158 13.24 -2.66 -8.61
C VAL A 158 12.55 -3.09 -9.90
N ASP A 159 11.56 -2.34 -10.40
CA ASP A 159 10.96 -2.58 -11.72
C ASP A 159 12.03 -2.57 -12.82
N LYS A 160 12.93 -1.59 -12.80
CA LYS A 160 14.05 -1.51 -13.76
C LYS A 160 15.05 -2.64 -13.56
N GLU A 161 15.39 -2.98 -12.31
CA GLU A 161 16.30 -4.08 -12.01
C GLU A 161 15.77 -5.42 -12.49
N CYS A 162 14.46 -5.65 -12.34
CA CYS A 162 13.81 -6.90 -12.70
C CYS A 162 13.38 -6.99 -14.16
N ALA A 163 13.37 -5.92 -14.92
CA ALA A 163 12.85 -5.86 -16.29
C ALA A 163 13.45 -6.90 -17.24
N SER A 164 14.71 -7.29 -17.02
CA SER A 164 15.41 -8.32 -17.81
C SER A 164 15.44 -9.70 -17.15
N MET A 165 14.85 -9.86 -15.96
CA MET A 165 14.92 -11.10 -15.18
C MET A 165 13.66 -11.95 -15.41
N PRO A 166 13.77 -13.16 -16.01
CA PRO A 166 12.61 -14.03 -16.22
C PRO A 166 11.91 -14.40 -14.91
N GLY A 167 10.58 -14.35 -14.91
CA GLY A 167 9.76 -14.76 -13.78
C GLY A 167 9.72 -13.80 -12.60
N LYS A 168 10.25 -12.57 -12.75
CA LYS A 168 10.12 -11.55 -11.73
C LYS A 168 8.78 -10.80 -11.85
N PRO A 169 8.24 -10.30 -10.72
CA PRO A 169 6.95 -9.63 -10.71
C PRO A 169 6.98 -8.30 -11.48
N TRP A 170 5.81 -7.88 -11.97
CA TRP A 170 5.56 -6.48 -12.26
C TRP A 170 5.39 -5.71 -10.95
N PHE A 171 5.72 -4.42 -10.97
CA PHE A 171 5.70 -3.55 -9.78
C PHE A 171 4.78 -2.36 -10.02
N VAL A 172 4.02 -1.99 -9.00
CA VAL A 172 3.28 -0.73 -9.03
C VAL A 172 3.10 -0.15 -7.63
N ALA A 173 3.40 1.13 -7.49
CA ALA A 173 2.93 1.92 -6.37
C ALA A 173 1.56 2.53 -6.72
N VAL A 174 0.60 2.46 -5.80
CA VAL A 174 -0.76 2.97 -6.01
C VAL A 174 -1.09 4.02 -4.97
N ARG A 175 -1.29 5.26 -5.40
CA ARG A 175 -1.88 6.32 -4.58
C ARG A 175 -3.39 6.18 -4.65
N ALA A 176 -3.99 5.57 -3.64
CA ALA A 176 -5.43 5.28 -3.61
C ALA A 176 -6.32 6.51 -3.38
N GLY A 177 -5.75 7.72 -3.36
CA GLY A 177 -6.48 8.94 -3.02
C GLY A 177 -6.79 9.06 -1.52
N GLY A 178 -7.71 9.93 -1.18
CA GLY A 178 -8.20 10.06 0.19
C GLY A 178 -9.20 8.96 0.53
N VAL A 179 -8.88 8.08 1.49
CA VAL A 179 -9.76 6.99 1.93
C VAL A 179 -10.09 7.13 3.41
N LEU A 180 -11.37 7.08 3.77
CA LEU A 180 -11.83 7.19 5.15
C LEU A 180 -11.72 5.84 5.88
N THR A 181 -10.51 5.50 6.29
CA THR A 181 -10.22 4.32 7.13
C THR A 181 -10.31 4.63 8.62
N ALA A 182 -10.31 3.61 9.48
CA ALA A 182 -10.31 3.79 10.93
C ALA A 182 -9.10 4.61 11.43
N PRO A 183 -7.85 4.37 10.97
CA PRO A 183 -6.71 5.22 11.34
C PRO A 183 -6.88 6.69 10.93
N VAL A 184 -7.48 6.95 9.77
CA VAL A 184 -7.74 8.32 9.31
C VAL A 184 -8.82 9.00 10.16
N ARG A 185 -9.88 8.28 10.54
CA ARG A 185 -10.89 8.81 11.48
C ARG A 185 -10.25 9.16 12.81
N HIS A 186 -9.49 8.24 13.37
CA HIS A 186 -8.77 8.47 14.62
C HIS A 186 -7.83 9.68 14.54
N LEU A 187 -7.07 9.81 13.45
CA LEU A 187 -6.23 10.99 13.22
C LEU A 187 -7.06 12.29 13.26
N VAL A 188 -8.19 12.34 12.55
CA VAL A 188 -9.07 13.53 12.50
C VAL A 188 -9.65 13.88 13.87
N GLU A 189 -10.01 12.86 14.66
CA GLU A 189 -10.57 13.03 16.01
C GLU A 189 -9.54 13.51 17.03
N THR A 190 -8.29 13.00 16.91
CA THR A 190 -7.20 13.27 17.87
C THR A 190 -6.26 14.38 17.45
N LEU A 191 -6.39 14.88 16.21
CA LEU A 191 -5.51 15.92 15.67
C LEU A 191 -5.62 17.23 16.47
N ASP A 192 -4.46 17.73 16.95
CA ASP A 192 -4.41 19.01 17.63
C ASP A 192 -4.92 20.14 16.69
N PRO A 193 -5.96 20.88 17.09
CA PRO A 193 -6.48 21.99 16.29
C PRO A 193 -5.46 23.09 15.97
N LYS A 194 -4.39 23.19 16.76
CA LYS A 194 -3.32 24.17 16.60
C LYS A 194 -2.27 23.77 15.56
N MET A 195 -2.30 22.52 15.09
CA MET A 195 -1.40 22.12 13.99
C MET A 195 -1.71 22.89 12.72
N PRO A 196 -0.68 23.36 11.99
CA PRO A 196 -0.86 24.22 10.80
C PRO A 196 -1.81 23.61 9.75
N ASN A 197 -1.77 22.28 9.57
CA ASN A 197 -2.59 21.57 8.59
C ASN A 197 -3.88 20.95 9.16
N ALA A 198 -4.24 21.20 10.42
CA ALA A 198 -5.40 20.54 11.04
C ALA A 198 -6.71 20.80 10.27
N ALA A 199 -6.95 22.03 9.87
CA ALA A 199 -8.13 22.40 9.08
C ALA A 199 -8.16 21.70 7.72
N HIS A 200 -7.03 21.66 7.03
CA HIS A 200 -6.87 21.00 5.73
C HIS A 200 -7.11 19.48 5.84
N ILE A 201 -6.50 18.83 6.83
CA ILE A 201 -6.66 17.39 7.07
C ILE A 201 -8.12 17.05 7.37
N ARG A 202 -8.81 17.86 8.22
CA ARG A 202 -10.24 17.67 8.52
C ARG A 202 -11.13 17.90 7.31
N ALA A 203 -10.91 18.96 6.55
CA ALA A 203 -11.69 19.25 5.34
C ALA A 203 -11.54 18.11 4.31
N ASN A 204 -10.33 17.59 4.11
CA ASN A 204 -10.09 16.47 3.22
C ASN A 204 -10.69 15.16 3.72
N ALA A 205 -10.83 14.96 5.03
CA ALA A 205 -11.46 13.77 5.59
C ALA A 205 -12.94 13.67 5.20
N MET A 206 -13.62 14.79 5.01
CA MET A 206 -15.03 14.83 4.60
C MET A 206 -15.27 14.47 3.12
N ARG A 207 -14.22 14.45 2.31
CA ARG A 207 -14.26 14.21 0.84
C ARG A 207 -13.55 12.93 0.45
N ARG A 208 -13.70 11.85 1.22
CA ARG A 208 -12.90 10.64 1.03
C ARG A 208 -13.73 9.48 0.50
N PHE A 209 -13.07 8.60 -0.28
CA PHE A 209 -13.63 7.32 -0.69
C PHE A 209 -13.92 6.39 0.49
N SER A 210 -14.91 5.51 0.32
CA SER A 210 -15.00 4.35 1.18
C SER A 210 -13.84 3.38 0.89
N PRO A 211 -13.41 2.58 1.88
CA PRO A 211 -12.43 1.51 1.64
C PRO A 211 -12.85 0.55 0.51
N ALA A 212 -14.15 0.23 0.43
CA ALA A 212 -14.69 -0.64 -0.61
C ALA A 212 -14.52 -0.05 -2.01
N ARG A 213 -14.79 1.25 -2.19
CA ARG A 213 -14.58 1.91 -3.48
C ARG A 213 -13.10 1.98 -3.83
N ALA A 214 -12.24 2.32 -2.87
CA ALA A 214 -10.80 2.35 -3.10
C ALA A 214 -10.27 0.97 -3.55
N ALA A 215 -10.70 -0.10 -2.90
CA ALA A 215 -10.31 -1.46 -3.28
C ALA A 215 -10.76 -1.84 -4.69
N ALA A 216 -12.01 -1.50 -5.06
CA ALA A 216 -12.53 -1.76 -6.41
C ALA A 216 -11.71 -1.02 -7.48
N GLU A 217 -11.36 0.25 -7.25
CA GLU A 217 -10.54 1.01 -8.20
C GLU A 217 -9.09 0.49 -8.28
N VAL A 218 -8.51 0.06 -7.16
CA VAL A 218 -7.20 -0.60 -7.17
C VAL A 218 -7.23 -1.83 -8.06
N TRP A 219 -8.21 -2.73 -7.86
CA TRP A 219 -8.30 -3.96 -8.68
C TRP A 219 -8.51 -3.69 -10.17
N LYS A 220 -9.29 -2.67 -10.53
CA LYS A 220 -9.48 -2.26 -11.94
C LYS A 220 -8.18 -1.76 -12.58
N ALA A 221 -7.27 -1.20 -11.80
CA ALA A 221 -6.00 -0.65 -12.28
C ALA A 221 -4.89 -1.71 -12.42
N LEU A 222 -5.16 -2.96 -12.04
CA LEU A 222 -4.18 -4.06 -12.04
C LEU A 222 -4.49 -5.13 -13.10
N PRO A 223 -3.47 -5.73 -13.75
CA PRO A 223 -2.06 -5.33 -13.69
C PRO A 223 -1.82 -3.96 -14.35
N PRO A 224 -0.75 -3.26 -13.98
CA PRO A 224 -0.44 -1.97 -14.61
C PRO A 224 -0.06 -2.17 -16.09
N PRO A 225 -0.28 -1.17 -16.96
CA PRO A 225 0.27 -1.20 -18.30
C PRO A 225 1.81 -1.33 -18.29
N PRO A 226 2.41 -1.94 -19.31
CA PRO A 226 3.87 -2.07 -19.39
C PRO A 226 4.59 -0.72 -19.22
N GLY A 227 5.60 -0.69 -18.35
CA GLY A 227 6.38 0.52 -18.05
C GLY A 227 5.71 1.51 -17.07
N VAL A 228 4.54 1.16 -16.53
CA VAL A 228 3.85 1.97 -15.51
C VAL A 228 4.14 1.39 -14.13
N SER A 229 4.92 2.11 -13.33
CA SER A 229 5.27 1.73 -11.95
C SER A 229 4.61 2.61 -10.88
N LEU A 230 3.79 3.60 -11.29
CA LEU A 230 2.98 4.42 -10.38
C LEU A 230 1.62 4.71 -10.97
N ILE A 231 0.58 4.50 -10.16
CA ILE A 231 -0.81 4.83 -10.49
C ILE A 231 -1.35 5.77 -9.41
N THR A 232 -2.03 6.83 -9.83
CA THR A 232 -2.82 7.68 -8.93
C THR A 232 -4.29 7.50 -9.28
N LEU A 233 -5.08 6.99 -8.33
CA LEU A 233 -6.51 6.87 -8.48
C LEU A 233 -7.16 8.22 -8.18
N ALA A 234 -7.74 8.83 -9.19
CA ALA A 234 -8.52 10.05 -9.05
C ALA A 234 -10.02 9.72 -8.91
N PRO A 235 -10.80 10.57 -8.23
CA PRO A 235 -12.26 10.45 -8.25
C PRO A 235 -12.78 10.60 -9.69
N GLY A 236 -13.72 9.72 -10.08
CA GLY A 236 -14.36 9.77 -11.39
C GLY A 236 -15.25 11.02 -11.54
N PRO A 237 -15.58 11.40 -12.78
CA PRO A 237 -16.41 12.58 -13.08
C PRO A 237 -17.84 12.49 -12.52
N ASP A 238 -18.31 11.29 -12.20
CA ASP A 238 -19.68 11.04 -11.72
C ASP A 238 -19.83 11.17 -10.19
N ASP A 239 -18.80 11.60 -9.48
CA ASP A 239 -18.87 11.82 -8.04
C ASP A 239 -18.47 13.26 -7.69
N PRO A 240 -19.42 14.22 -7.77
CA PRO A 240 -19.14 15.63 -7.53
C PRO A 240 -18.67 15.94 -6.09
N ALA A 241 -18.92 15.04 -5.14
CA ALA A 241 -18.42 15.18 -3.76
C ALA A 241 -16.91 14.96 -3.65
N LEU A 242 -16.29 14.42 -4.67
CA LEU A 242 -14.87 14.04 -4.72
C LEU A 242 -14.06 14.84 -5.75
N GLN A 243 -14.68 15.85 -6.41
CA GLN A 243 -13.91 16.76 -7.25
C GLN A 243 -12.91 17.53 -6.40
N PHE A 244 -11.63 17.20 -6.57
CA PHE A 244 -10.55 18.02 -6.03
C PHE A 244 -10.46 19.30 -6.84
N GLU A 245 -10.72 20.44 -6.22
CA GLU A 245 -10.18 21.70 -6.70
C GLU A 245 -8.66 21.65 -6.53
N GLY A 246 -7.94 21.35 -7.57
CA GLY A 246 -6.49 21.44 -7.52
C GLY A 246 -5.74 20.62 -8.53
N ASP A 247 -5.73 21.03 -9.76
CA ASP A 247 -4.73 20.71 -10.77
C ASP A 247 -3.28 20.97 -10.30
N ARG A 248 -3.09 21.63 -9.17
CA ARG A 248 -1.78 22.04 -8.66
C ARG A 248 -0.90 20.90 -8.11
N MET A 249 -1.44 19.74 -7.81
CA MET A 249 -0.63 18.56 -7.43
C MET A 249 -0.14 17.77 -8.65
N LEU A 250 -0.71 18.01 -9.82
CA LEU A 250 -0.41 17.29 -11.06
C LEU A 250 0.74 17.92 -11.87
N ASP A 251 1.12 19.17 -11.57
CA ASP A 251 2.09 19.96 -12.34
C ASP A 251 3.56 19.58 -12.10
N ARG A 252 3.86 18.62 -11.25
CA ARG A 252 5.22 18.09 -11.13
C ARG A 252 5.39 16.89 -12.04
N HIS A 253 5.64 17.16 -13.30
CA HIS A 253 6.08 16.17 -14.28
C HIS A 253 7.41 15.55 -13.82
N VAL A 254 7.35 14.37 -13.24
CA VAL A 254 8.53 13.52 -13.09
C VAL A 254 8.59 12.64 -14.33
N PRO A 255 9.65 12.69 -15.16
CA PRO A 255 9.75 11.86 -16.34
C PRO A 255 9.59 10.38 -16.01
N GLY A 256 8.75 9.68 -16.76
CA GLY A 256 8.45 8.26 -16.54
C GLY A 256 7.20 7.97 -15.71
N TRP A 257 6.44 8.99 -15.30
CA TRP A 257 5.18 8.83 -14.58
C TRP A 257 3.99 9.04 -15.52
N GLN A 258 3.12 8.06 -15.59
CA GLN A 258 1.85 8.22 -16.28
C GLN A 258 0.72 8.31 -15.25
N LEU A 259 -0.11 9.35 -15.40
CA LEU A 259 -1.37 9.48 -14.68
C LEU A 259 -2.42 8.69 -15.45
N VAL A 260 -2.95 7.65 -14.85
CA VAL A 260 -4.10 6.94 -15.41
C VAL A 260 -5.35 7.54 -14.76
N TYR A 261 -6.02 8.43 -15.49
CA TYR A 261 -7.38 8.85 -15.17
C TYR A 261 -8.34 7.77 -15.71
N ARG A 262 -9.20 7.27 -14.87
CA ARG A 262 -10.39 6.53 -15.23
C ARG A 262 -11.59 7.09 -14.49
#